data_c6fcaa05fd8d0934e73da6428859abef
#
_entry.id   c6fcaa05fd8d0934e73da6428859abef
#
_cell.length_a   1.000
_cell.length_b   1.000
_cell.length_c   1.000
_cell.angle_alpha   90.00
_cell.angle_beta   90.00
_cell.angle_gamma   90.00
#
_symmetry.space_group_name_H-M   'P 1'
#
loop_
_entity.id
_entity.type
_entity.pdbx_description
1 polymer ?
#
loop_
_entity_poly.entity_id
_entity_poly.type
_entity_poly.pdbx_seq_one_letter_code
_entity_poly.pdbx_strand_id
1 'polypeptide(L)'
;MKVTPSPSRRQFIKSAATAVTVFNIVPRHVLGGPGFVPPSEKVNVALVGAGGRGTQNMRELLSLADAQVIAVADPAASYSLEQFYYKGLGGRKPAIAEVEKHYAAKTPNFRCAGYEDFRVMLEKEKAIDAVLCATPDHLHAYV
;
A
#
# COMPACT_ATOMS: atom_id res chain seq x y z
N MET A 1 53.35 -2.56 29.97
CA MET A 1 52.42 -1.75 29.17
C MET A 1 52.79 -1.93 27.71
N LYS A 2 51.90 -2.57 26.92
CA LYS A 2 52.09 -2.68 25.45
C LYS A 2 51.51 -1.44 24.81
N VAL A 3 52.36 -0.60 24.26
CA VAL A 3 51.94 0.58 23.46
C VAL A 3 51.49 0.07 22.10
N THR A 4 50.22 0.18 21.80
CA THR A 4 49.66 -0.11 20.46
C THR A 4 50.11 1.02 19.52
N PRO A 5 50.79 0.73 18.40
CA PRO A 5 51.18 1.76 17.45
C PRO A 5 49.94 2.40 16.78
N SER A 6 49.91 3.72 16.72
CA SER A 6 48.87 4.45 16.02
C SER A 6 48.92 4.16 14.50
N PRO A 7 47.77 3.98 13.84
CA PRO A 7 47.75 3.67 12.40
C PRO A 7 48.39 4.80 11.61
N SER A 8 49.23 4.46 10.63
CA SER A 8 49.87 5.45 9.76
C SER A 8 48.82 6.06 8.82
N ARG A 9 49.05 7.32 8.34
CA ARG A 9 48.18 8.00 7.36
C ARG A 9 47.87 7.13 6.13
N ARG A 10 48.82 6.32 5.71
CA ARG A 10 48.72 5.38 4.59
C ARG A 10 47.83 4.18 4.90
N GLN A 11 47.78 3.69 6.14
CA GLN A 11 46.87 2.65 6.59
C GLN A 11 45.43 3.20 6.73
N PHE A 12 45.30 4.43 7.22
CA PHE A 12 43.98 5.11 7.29
C PHE A 12 43.35 5.29 5.90
N ILE A 13 44.14 5.75 4.92
CA ILE A 13 43.66 5.91 3.54
C ILE A 13 43.34 4.56 2.90
N LYS A 14 44.10 3.51 3.14
CA LYS A 14 43.78 2.15 2.64
C LYS A 14 42.51 1.59 3.27
N SER A 15 42.28 1.79 4.57
CA SER A 15 41.05 1.33 5.22
C SER A 15 39.81 2.18 4.83
N ALA A 16 39.99 3.47 4.51
CA ALA A 16 38.93 4.30 3.97
C ALA A 16 38.53 3.92 2.52
N ALA A 17 39.49 3.43 1.72
CA ALA A 17 39.22 2.96 0.36
C ALA A 17 38.48 1.60 0.29
N THR A 18 38.43 0.84 1.39
CA THR A 18 37.65 -0.41 1.49
C THR A 18 36.24 -0.20 2.08
N ALA A 19 35.89 1.01 2.47
CA ALA A 19 34.48 1.33 2.71
C ALA A 19 33.78 1.36 1.34
N VAL A 20 33.31 0.21 0.87
CA VAL A 20 32.38 0.12 -0.23
C VAL A 20 31.14 0.89 0.22
N THR A 21 31.04 2.15 -0.21
CA THR A 21 29.81 2.91 -0.12
C THR A 21 28.79 2.15 -0.98
N VAL A 22 27.97 1.36 -0.33
CA VAL A 22 26.79 0.77 -0.98
C VAL A 22 25.93 1.98 -1.36
N PHE A 23 26.06 2.43 -2.60
CA PHE A 23 25.15 3.42 -3.16
C PHE A 23 23.76 2.72 -3.24
N ASN A 24 22.92 2.98 -2.26
CA ASN A 24 21.51 2.67 -2.37
C ASN A 24 20.93 3.62 -3.43
N ILE A 25 20.74 3.09 -4.64
CA ILE A 25 19.99 3.80 -5.68
C ILE A 25 18.53 3.72 -5.25
N VAL A 26 18.06 4.75 -4.56
CA VAL A 26 16.63 4.88 -4.22
C VAL A 26 15.90 5.30 -5.49
N PRO A 27 14.95 4.49 -5.99
CA PRO A 27 14.18 4.85 -7.18
C PRO A 27 13.45 6.19 -6.98
N ARG A 28 13.33 6.98 -8.05
CA ARG A 28 12.80 8.35 -7.99
C ARG A 28 11.38 8.45 -7.45
N HIS A 29 10.56 7.42 -7.66
CA HIS A 29 9.20 7.33 -7.12
C HIS A 29 9.14 7.20 -5.58
N VAL A 30 10.26 6.87 -4.93
CA VAL A 30 10.37 6.81 -3.46
C VAL A 30 10.78 8.15 -2.85
N LEU A 31 11.49 8.98 -3.63
CA LEU A 31 12.04 10.26 -3.16
C LEU A 31 11.07 11.44 -3.32
N GLY A 32 9.96 11.26 -4.06
CA GLY A 32 9.06 12.35 -4.41
C GLY A 32 9.70 13.33 -5.43
N GLY A 33 9.01 14.42 -5.70
CA GLY A 33 9.44 15.47 -6.62
C GLY A 33 8.37 15.78 -7.66
N PRO A 34 8.63 16.65 -8.66
CA PRO A 34 7.62 17.03 -9.65
C PRO A 34 6.99 15.81 -10.33
N GLY A 35 5.68 15.61 -10.10
CA GLY A 35 4.92 14.49 -10.64
C GLY A 35 5.00 13.17 -9.85
N PHE A 36 5.67 13.15 -8.68
CA PHE A 36 5.75 11.96 -7.82
C PHE A 36 5.45 12.30 -6.37
N VAL A 37 4.42 11.66 -5.81
CA VAL A 37 4.12 11.70 -4.37
C VAL A 37 4.88 10.56 -3.70
N PRO A 38 5.78 10.85 -2.73
CA PRO A 38 6.49 9.80 -2.01
C PRO A 38 5.51 8.94 -1.19
N PRO A 39 5.82 7.67 -0.93
CA PRO A 39 4.93 6.79 -0.18
C PRO A 39 4.51 7.34 1.19
N SER A 40 5.39 8.10 1.86
CA SER A 40 5.13 8.73 3.16
C SER A 40 4.13 9.89 3.13
N GLU A 41 3.83 10.42 1.96
CA GLU A 41 2.88 11.53 1.76
C GLU A 41 1.54 11.04 1.18
N LYS A 42 1.43 9.74 0.91
CA LYS A 42 0.16 9.16 0.43
C LYS A 42 -0.78 8.88 1.59
N VAL A 43 -2.05 9.14 1.36
CA VAL A 43 -3.13 8.71 2.24
C VAL A 43 -3.41 7.23 2.01
N ASN A 44 -3.18 6.41 3.00
CA ASN A 44 -3.48 4.97 2.95
C ASN A 44 -4.95 4.74 3.27
N VAL A 45 -5.68 4.25 2.29
CA VAL A 45 -7.13 4.05 2.38
C VAL A 45 -7.46 2.57 2.50
N ALA A 46 -8.35 2.23 3.42
CA ALA A 46 -9.00 0.92 3.46
C ALA A 46 -10.41 1.00 2.88
N LEU A 47 -10.79 0.01 2.08
CA LEU A 47 -12.15 -0.16 1.57
C LEU A 47 -12.92 -1.12 2.48
N VAL A 48 -14.09 -0.71 2.97
CA VAL A 48 -15.05 -1.57 3.67
C VAL A 48 -16.32 -1.70 2.83
N GLY A 49 -16.56 -2.91 2.33
CA GLY A 49 -17.61 -3.21 1.37
C GLY A 49 -17.12 -3.10 -0.08
N ALA A 50 -16.79 -4.25 -0.67
CA ALA A 50 -16.28 -4.38 -2.04
C ALA A 50 -17.38 -4.84 -3.01
N GLY A 51 -18.61 -4.32 -2.83
CA GLY A 51 -19.72 -4.49 -3.75
C GLY A 51 -19.59 -3.58 -4.98
N GLY A 52 -20.65 -3.48 -5.77
CA GLY A 52 -20.65 -2.70 -7.00
C GLY A 52 -20.26 -1.24 -6.78
N ARG A 53 -20.86 -0.56 -5.81
CA ARG A 53 -20.54 0.84 -5.47
C ARG A 53 -19.15 0.98 -4.88
N GLY A 54 -18.78 0.08 -3.95
CA GLY A 54 -17.47 0.10 -3.32
C GLY A 54 -16.33 -0.07 -4.35
N THR A 55 -16.47 -1.00 -5.27
CA THR A 55 -15.51 -1.20 -6.36
C THR A 55 -15.43 0.01 -7.28
N GLN A 56 -16.53 0.67 -7.58
CA GLN A 56 -16.51 1.90 -8.37
C GLN A 56 -15.77 3.03 -7.66
N ASN A 57 -16.08 3.29 -6.41
CA ASN A 57 -15.40 4.31 -5.61
C ASN A 57 -13.91 4.00 -5.44
N MET A 58 -13.57 2.72 -5.26
CA MET A 58 -12.17 2.27 -5.22
C MET A 58 -11.42 2.64 -6.50
N ARG A 59 -12.02 2.43 -7.67
CA ARG A 59 -11.40 2.81 -8.97
C ARG A 59 -11.13 4.30 -9.08
N GLU A 60 -12.02 5.12 -8.53
CA GLU A 60 -11.80 6.57 -8.46
C GLU A 60 -10.60 6.90 -7.57
N LEU A 61 -10.47 6.25 -6.40
CA LEU A 61 -9.28 6.40 -5.54
C LEU A 61 -8.00 5.95 -6.22
N LEU A 62 -8.02 4.85 -7.00
CA LEU A 62 -6.83 4.37 -7.72
C LEU A 62 -6.32 5.39 -8.74
N SER A 63 -7.16 6.31 -9.21
CA SER A 63 -6.76 7.38 -10.15
C SER A 63 -6.03 8.55 -9.46
N LEU A 64 -6.10 8.66 -8.14
CA LEU A 64 -5.46 9.72 -7.37
C LEU A 64 -3.99 9.39 -7.11
N ALA A 65 -3.12 10.40 -7.28
CA ALA A 65 -1.68 10.19 -7.09
C ALA A 65 -1.28 10.14 -5.61
N ASP A 66 -2.04 10.80 -4.76
CA ASP A 66 -1.82 11.00 -3.32
C ASP A 66 -2.63 10.03 -2.44
N ALA A 67 -3.44 9.15 -3.04
CA ALA A 67 -4.15 8.09 -2.32
C ALA A 67 -3.59 6.70 -2.69
N GLN A 68 -3.65 5.77 -1.75
CA GLN A 68 -3.24 4.38 -1.95
C GLN A 68 -4.17 3.44 -1.21
N VAL A 69 -4.84 2.54 -1.94
CA VAL A 69 -5.67 1.50 -1.32
C VAL A 69 -4.76 0.37 -0.84
N ILE A 70 -4.70 0.15 0.46
CA ILE A 70 -3.80 -0.83 1.09
C ILE A 70 -4.53 -2.05 1.65
N ALA A 71 -5.83 -1.95 1.94
CA ALA A 71 -6.61 -3.03 2.50
C ALA A 71 -8.06 -3.00 2.01
N VAL A 72 -8.67 -4.18 1.94
CA VAL A 72 -10.07 -4.38 1.57
C VAL A 72 -10.73 -5.32 2.57
N ALA A 73 -11.84 -4.91 3.16
CA ALA A 73 -12.69 -5.74 4.00
C ALA A 73 -14.05 -5.96 3.34
N ASP A 74 -14.42 -7.22 3.15
CA ASP A 74 -15.75 -7.65 2.71
C ASP A 74 -15.98 -9.09 3.18
N PRO A 75 -17.13 -9.41 3.80
CA PRO A 75 -17.45 -10.78 4.24
C PRO A 75 -17.41 -11.79 3.08
N ALA A 76 -17.85 -11.36 1.90
CA ALA A 76 -17.85 -12.21 0.72
C ALA A 76 -16.48 -12.25 0.05
N ALA A 77 -15.99 -13.46 -0.24
CA ALA A 77 -14.76 -13.64 -1.00
C ALA A 77 -14.93 -13.16 -2.45
N SER A 78 -16.04 -13.56 -3.09
CA SER A 78 -16.43 -13.16 -4.43
C SER A 78 -17.89 -13.54 -4.69
N TYR A 79 -18.62 -12.74 -5.44
CA TYR A 79 -19.99 -13.02 -5.89
C TYR A 79 -20.29 -12.30 -7.20
N SER A 80 -21.30 -12.80 -7.94
CA SER A 80 -21.71 -12.21 -9.20
C SER A 80 -22.63 -11.01 -8.96
N LEU A 81 -22.38 -9.93 -9.69
CA LEU A 81 -23.19 -8.72 -9.73
C LEU A 81 -24.06 -8.64 -10.99
N GLU A 82 -24.14 -9.71 -11.84
CA GLU A 82 -24.83 -9.68 -13.13
C GLU A 82 -26.33 -9.32 -13.03
N GLN A 83 -26.93 -9.62 -11.89
CA GLN A 83 -28.36 -9.27 -11.62
C GLN A 83 -28.53 -7.84 -11.08
N PHE A 84 -27.43 -7.12 -10.83
CA PHE A 84 -27.43 -5.78 -10.27
C PHE A 84 -27.00 -4.75 -11.29
N TYR A 85 -27.21 -3.46 -10.99
CA TYR A 85 -26.82 -2.34 -11.84
C TYR A 85 -25.34 -2.34 -12.20
N TYR A 86 -24.47 -2.68 -11.25
CA TYR A 86 -23.02 -2.56 -11.41
C TYR A 86 -22.34 -3.67 -12.23
N LYS A 87 -23.00 -4.78 -12.50
CA LYS A 87 -22.45 -5.91 -13.26
C LYS A 87 -21.06 -6.41 -12.81
N GLY A 88 -20.63 -7.57 -13.27
CA GLY A 88 -19.31 -8.13 -13.00
C GLY A 88 -19.21 -8.87 -11.67
N LEU A 89 -18.08 -8.79 -11.01
CA LEU A 89 -17.77 -9.47 -9.75
C LEU A 89 -17.59 -8.48 -8.60
N GLY A 90 -18.24 -8.75 -7.47
CA GLY A 90 -18.03 -8.09 -6.19
C GLY A 90 -17.33 -9.01 -5.20
N GLY A 91 -16.94 -8.43 -4.06
CA GLY A 91 -16.25 -9.11 -2.97
C GLY A 91 -14.76 -8.79 -2.88
N ARG A 92 -14.15 -9.19 -1.76
CA ARG A 92 -12.76 -8.80 -1.47
C ARG A 92 -11.72 -9.29 -2.48
N LYS A 93 -11.84 -10.52 -3.00
CA LYS A 93 -10.84 -11.07 -3.93
C LYS A 93 -10.76 -10.32 -5.27
N PRO A 94 -11.86 -10.04 -5.98
CA PRO A 94 -11.80 -9.23 -7.19
C PRO A 94 -11.25 -7.83 -6.96
N ALA A 95 -11.66 -7.17 -5.85
CA ALA A 95 -11.17 -5.84 -5.52
C ALA A 95 -9.66 -5.83 -5.26
N ILE A 96 -9.14 -6.77 -4.46
CA ILE A 96 -7.71 -6.91 -4.20
C ILE A 96 -6.94 -7.13 -5.50
N ALA A 97 -7.39 -8.03 -6.35
CA ALA A 97 -6.73 -8.32 -7.63
C ALA A 97 -6.65 -7.08 -8.53
N GLU A 98 -7.69 -6.25 -8.53
CA GLU A 98 -7.72 -4.99 -9.29
C GLU A 98 -6.73 -3.96 -8.71
N VAL A 99 -6.70 -3.80 -7.39
CA VAL A 99 -5.75 -2.91 -6.69
C VAL A 99 -4.31 -3.33 -6.96
N GLU A 100 -3.98 -4.61 -6.76
CA GLU A 100 -2.63 -5.14 -6.98
C GLU A 100 -2.20 -4.98 -8.45
N LYS A 101 -3.09 -5.26 -9.39
CA LYS A 101 -2.84 -5.06 -10.84
C LYS A 101 -2.54 -3.59 -11.15
N HIS A 102 -3.29 -2.66 -10.55
CA HIS A 102 -3.08 -1.23 -10.77
C HIS A 102 -1.69 -0.77 -10.31
N TYR A 103 -1.28 -1.18 -9.10
CA TYR A 103 0.01 -0.75 -8.57
C TYR A 103 1.22 -1.55 -9.08
N ALA A 104 1.02 -2.74 -9.64
CA ALA A 104 2.10 -3.61 -10.12
C ALA A 104 3.02 -2.94 -11.15
N ALA A 105 2.49 -2.02 -11.96
CA ALA A 105 3.27 -1.28 -12.95
C ALA A 105 4.36 -0.39 -12.33
N LYS A 106 4.13 0.14 -11.11
CA LYS A 106 5.06 1.04 -10.40
C LYS A 106 5.73 0.36 -9.20
N THR A 107 5.07 -0.63 -8.61
CA THR A 107 5.50 -1.34 -7.40
C THR A 107 5.24 -2.84 -7.59
N PRO A 108 6.14 -3.60 -8.24
CA PRO A 108 5.90 -4.99 -8.66
C PRO A 108 5.49 -5.95 -7.54
N ASN A 109 5.88 -5.67 -6.31
CA ASN A 109 5.58 -6.51 -5.14
C ASN A 109 4.51 -5.90 -4.22
N PHE A 110 3.72 -4.95 -4.73
CA PHE A 110 2.63 -4.38 -3.96
C PHE A 110 1.62 -5.45 -3.55
N ARG A 111 1.20 -5.41 -2.29
CA ARG A 111 0.16 -6.31 -1.75
C ARG A 111 -0.93 -5.49 -1.09
N CYS A 112 -2.16 -5.83 -1.40
CA CYS A 112 -3.35 -5.31 -0.75
C CYS A 112 -3.86 -6.36 0.24
N ALA A 113 -3.99 -5.99 1.51
CA ALA A 113 -4.46 -6.89 2.55
C ALA A 113 -5.97 -7.16 2.42
N GLY A 114 -6.39 -8.40 2.68
CA GLY A 114 -7.79 -8.82 2.55
C GLY A 114 -8.37 -9.36 3.84
N TYR A 115 -9.54 -8.86 4.23
CA TYR A 115 -10.21 -9.22 5.48
C TYR A 115 -11.68 -9.53 5.26
N GLU A 116 -12.21 -10.47 6.04
CA GLU A 116 -13.65 -10.76 6.10
C GLU A 116 -14.37 -9.79 7.03
N ASP A 117 -13.69 -9.38 8.10
CA ASP A 117 -14.18 -8.49 9.13
C ASP A 117 -13.33 -7.22 9.15
N PHE A 118 -13.97 -6.07 8.95
CA PHE A 118 -13.30 -4.76 8.96
C PHE A 118 -12.68 -4.42 10.32
N ARG A 119 -13.22 -4.95 11.43
CA ARG A 119 -12.67 -4.72 12.77
C ARG A 119 -11.31 -5.36 12.92
N VAL A 120 -11.14 -6.58 12.40
CA VAL A 120 -9.84 -7.27 12.35
C VAL A 120 -8.87 -6.53 11.45
N MET A 121 -9.34 -5.98 10.34
CA MET A 121 -8.53 -5.13 9.45
C MET A 121 -8.00 -3.90 10.21
N LEU A 122 -8.87 -3.14 10.86
CA LEU A 122 -8.48 -1.93 11.62
C LEU A 122 -7.56 -2.24 12.81
N GLU A 123 -7.71 -3.42 13.39
CA GLU A 123 -6.80 -3.87 14.46
C GLU A 123 -5.40 -4.18 13.95
N LYS A 124 -5.28 -4.79 12.76
CA LYS A 124 -4.00 -5.27 12.22
C LYS A 124 -3.28 -4.24 11.37
N GLU A 125 -3.98 -3.48 10.56
CA GLU A 125 -3.40 -2.54 9.59
C GLU A 125 -3.24 -1.14 10.20
N LYS A 126 -2.15 -0.93 10.94
CA LYS A 126 -1.89 0.34 11.63
C LYS A 126 -1.49 1.49 10.69
N ALA A 127 -1.25 1.20 9.42
CA ALA A 127 -0.90 2.18 8.40
C ALA A 127 -2.13 2.80 7.72
N ILE A 128 -3.35 2.44 8.09
CA ILE A 128 -4.58 3.02 7.54
C ILE A 128 -4.76 4.44 8.08
N ASP A 129 -4.86 5.41 7.17
CA ASP A 129 -5.14 6.82 7.47
C ASP A 129 -6.63 7.14 7.32
N ALA A 130 -7.32 6.47 6.40
CA ALA A 130 -8.73 6.70 6.10
C ALA A 130 -9.47 5.42 5.72
N VAL A 131 -10.78 5.40 5.94
CA VAL A 131 -11.68 4.31 5.57
C VAL A 131 -12.72 4.81 4.57
N LEU A 132 -12.81 4.15 3.42
CA LEU A 132 -13.92 4.29 2.49
C LEU A 132 -14.99 3.24 2.84
N CYS A 133 -16.07 3.68 3.49
CA CYS A 133 -17.20 2.82 3.80
C CYS A 133 -18.20 2.81 2.62
N ALA A 134 -18.40 1.65 2.02
CA ALA A 134 -19.35 1.41 0.93
C ALA A 134 -20.27 0.21 1.22
N THR A 135 -20.56 0.01 2.49
CA THR A 135 -21.56 -0.96 2.96
C THR A 135 -22.99 -0.41 2.72
N PRO A 136 -24.03 -1.22 2.85
CA PRO A 136 -25.40 -0.72 2.90
C PRO A 136 -25.60 0.33 3.99
N ASP A 137 -26.47 1.30 3.75
CA ASP A 137 -26.68 2.49 4.60
C ASP A 137 -26.87 2.17 6.08
N HIS A 138 -27.63 1.10 6.37
CA HIS A 138 -27.91 0.68 7.75
C HIS A 138 -26.67 0.15 8.50
N LEU A 139 -25.56 -0.11 7.81
CA LEU A 139 -24.30 -0.58 8.40
C LEU A 139 -23.26 0.52 8.58
N HIS A 140 -23.47 1.71 8.00
CA HIS A 140 -22.47 2.80 8.08
C HIS A 140 -22.14 3.20 9.51
N ALA A 141 -23.11 3.18 10.41
CA ALA A 141 -22.91 3.53 11.82
C ALA A 141 -22.09 2.48 12.61
N TYR A 142 -21.87 1.30 12.04
CA TYR A 142 -21.08 0.24 12.69
C TYR A 142 -19.63 0.18 12.19
N VAL A 143 -19.32 0.82 11.08
CA VAL A 143 -17.99 0.94 10.51
C VAL A 143 -17.29 2.19 11.01
#